data_44f32ca513f770c6c88f6694e3c27294
#
_entry.id   44f32ca513f770c6c88f6694e3c27294
#
_cell.length_a   1.000
_cell.length_b   1.000
_cell.length_c   1.000
_cell.angle_alpha   90.00
_cell.angle_beta   90.00
_cell.angle_gamma   90.00
#
_symmetry.space_group_name_H-M   'P 1'
#
loop_
_entity.id
_entity.type
_entity.pdbx_description
1 polymer ?
#
loop_
_entity_poly.entity_id
_entity_poly.type
_entity_poly.pdbx_seq_one_letter_code
_entity_poly.pdbx_strand_id
1 'polypeptide(L)'
;ALGVEVEIVDNKLNILGGTGPYRDQIGQKEEGGDVEGEYLYARVLRSGVTQYVEDARKDEDYDVTGKGYTVSGELAEICTPIVLDGKIIGIIGLVAFSEEQKRILADKNRNMTDFVEKMADLLAAKADQQETLENVEVSRNEMSTVLETTHEGIFALDQKGYVKHCNNRAATLFDTTKRDLIGRHISKLMPGSPAIKVLETGRGYTENEEIFKVDGGQHHFIVTVKPFCNGDEIDGVVVSFRDITEAQKLVYNFSTRAIKNTVDDIIGTSEKIMIAKKQALITARGNSTVLITGESGTG
;
A
#
# COMPACT_ATOMS: atom_id res chain seq x y z
N ALA A 1 -26.56 -31.68 -7.15
CA ALA A 1 -27.20 -30.62 -7.95
C ALA A 1 -28.53 -30.28 -7.30
N LEU A 2 -28.85 -29.00 -7.14
CA LEU A 2 -30.10 -28.51 -6.54
C LEU A 2 -31.32 -28.90 -7.37
N GLY A 3 -31.14 -29.14 -8.67
CA GLY A 3 -32.19 -29.48 -9.61
C GLY A 3 -32.98 -28.27 -10.11
N VAL A 4 -32.53 -27.06 -9.78
CA VAL A 4 -33.06 -25.77 -10.25
C VAL A 4 -31.93 -24.93 -10.81
N GLU A 5 -32.23 -23.93 -11.61
CA GLU A 5 -31.21 -23.02 -12.13
C GLU A 5 -30.93 -21.89 -11.15
N VAL A 6 -29.74 -21.31 -11.27
CA VAL A 6 -29.28 -20.22 -10.41
C VAL A 6 -28.92 -19.04 -11.30
N GLU A 7 -29.30 -17.85 -10.87
CA GLU A 7 -28.83 -16.61 -11.42
C GLU A 7 -28.25 -15.69 -10.33
N ILE A 8 -27.22 -14.93 -10.64
CA ILE A 8 -26.63 -13.92 -9.74
C ILE A 8 -26.45 -12.65 -10.56
N VAL A 9 -27.02 -11.56 -10.07
CA VAL A 9 -26.88 -10.23 -10.67
C VAL A 9 -26.29 -9.23 -9.67
N ASP A 10 -25.65 -8.19 -10.17
CA ASP A 10 -25.25 -7.06 -9.34
C ASP A 10 -26.42 -6.08 -9.08
N ASN A 11 -26.16 -5.02 -8.31
CA ASN A 11 -27.15 -3.98 -8.00
C ASN A 11 -27.48 -3.05 -9.18
N LYS A 12 -26.93 -3.31 -10.37
CA LYS A 12 -27.25 -2.67 -11.65
C LYS A 12 -27.88 -3.63 -12.63
N LEU A 13 -28.27 -4.81 -12.13
CA LEU A 13 -28.87 -5.92 -12.88
C LEU A 13 -27.95 -6.46 -14.00
N ASN A 14 -26.61 -6.38 -13.84
CA ASN A 14 -25.71 -7.11 -14.72
C ASN A 14 -25.59 -8.57 -14.23
N ILE A 15 -25.78 -9.52 -15.13
CA ILE A 15 -25.65 -10.95 -14.82
C ILE A 15 -24.16 -11.26 -14.58
N LEU A 16 -23.83 -11.63 -13.33
CA LEU A 16 -22.48 -11.97 -12.90
C LEU A 16 -22.18 -13.45 -13.03
N GLY A 17 -23.20 -14.28 -12.93
CA GLY A 17 -23.09 -15.72 -13.02
C GLY A 17 -24.43 -16.42 -13.06
N GLY A 18 -24.45 -17.65 -13.58
CA GLY A 18 -25.66 -18.42 -13.65
C GLY A 18 -25.44 -19.85 -14.14
N THR A 19 -26.49 -20.66 -14.02
CA THR A 19 -26.56 -22.02 -14.55
C THR A 19 -27.60 -22.11 -15.66
N GLY A 20 -27.65 -23.25 -16.35
CA GLY A 20 -28.63 -23.45 -17.44
C GLY A 20 -28.57 -22.33 -18.48
N PRO A 21 -29.72 -21.73 -18.80
CA PRO A 21 -29.81 -20.66 -19.79
C PRO A 21 -29.02 -19.40 -19.46
N TYR A 22 -28.83 -19.09 -18.18
CA TYR A 22 -28.12 -17.88 -17.74
C TYR A 22 -26.61 -17.94 -17.97
N ARG A 23 -26.04 -19.12 -18.17
CA ARG A 23 -24.59 -19.31 -18.40
C ARG A 23 -24.09 -18.51 -19.59
N ASP A 24 -24.88 -18.45 -20.66
CA ASP A 24 -24.52 -17.75 -21.89
C ASP A 24 -24.92 -16.27 -21.89
N GLN A 25 -25.52 -15.81 -20.77
CA GLN A 25 -26.01 -14.43 -20.62
C GLN A 25 -25.09 -13.59 -19.67
N ILE A 26 -24.01 -14.16 -19.17
CA ILE A 26 -23.08 -13.45 -18.27
C ILE A 26 -22.59 -12.17 -18.94
N GLY A 27 -22.70 -11.03 -18.22
CA GLY A 27 -22.34 -9.70 -18.68
C GLY A 27 -23.48 -8.96 -19.41
N GLN A 28 -24.61 -9.61 -19.68
CA GLN A 28 -25.84 -8.93 -20.15
C GLN A 28 -26.61 -8.35 -18.96
N LYS A 29 -27.62 -7.56 -19.27
CA LYS A 29 -28.49 -6.95 -18.26
C LYS A 29 -29.80 -7.72 -18.15
N GLU A 30 -30.11 -8.15 -16.94
CA GLU A 30 -31.40 -8.68 -16.57
C GLU A 30 -32.42 -7.53 -16.47
N GLU A 31 -33.69 -7.80 -16.79
CA GLU A 31 -34.77 -6.81 -16.78
C GLU A 31 -34.44 -5.53 -17.58
N GLY A 32 -33.65 -5.66 -18.65
CA GLY A 32 -33.15 -4.53 -19.44
C GLY A 32 -32.28 -3.55 -18.65
N GLY A 33 -31.91 -3.88 -17.40
CA GLY A 33 -31.14 -3.02 -16.48
C GLY A 33 -31.95 -1.91 -15.83
N ASP A 34 -33.30 -2.01 -15.87
CA ASP A 34 -34.19 -1.02 -15.25
C ASP A 34 -34.38 -1.29 -13.76
N VAL A 35 -33.51 -0.73 -12.94
CA VAL A 35 -33.54 -0.88 -11.46
C VAL A 35 -34.72 -0.16 -10.80
N GLU A 36 -35.38 0.74 -11.50
CA GLU A 36 -36.59 1.45 -11.04
C GLU A 36 -37.87 0.81 -11.57
N GLY A 37 -37.74 -0.21 -12.41
CA GLY A 37 -38.88 -0.94 -13.01
C GLY A 37 -39.72 -1.70 -12.01
N GLU A 38 -40.80 -2.28 -12.50
CA GLU A 38 -41.77 -3.06 -11.69
C GLU A 38 -41.44 -4.57 -11.67
N TYR A 39 -40.38 -4.99 -12.39
CA TYR A 39 -39.98 -6.39 -12.47
C TYR A 39 -39.46 -6.93 -11.16
N LEU A 40 -39.31 -8.23 -11.05
CA LEU A 40 -39.04 -8.95 -9.81
C LEU A 40 -37.72 -8.51 -9.14
N TYR A 41 -36.63 -8.43 -9.89
CA TYR A 41 -35.33 -8.07 -9.32
C TYR A 41 -35.28 -6.59 -8.92
N ALA A 42 -35.84 -5.69 -9.71
CA ALA A 42 -35.98 -4.30 -9.33
C ALA A 42 -36.81 -4.13 -8.04
N ARG A 43 -37.90 -4.91 -7.87
CA ARG A 43 -38.65 -4.95 -6.61
C ARG A 43 -37.84 -5.42 -5.43
N VAL A 44 -37.00 -6.48 -5.59
CA VAL A 44 -36.09 -6.99 -4.53
C VAL A 44 -35.03 -5.98 -4.18
N LEU A 45 -34.43 -5.28 -5.16
CA LEU A 45 -33.45 -4.21 -4.90
C LEU A 45 -34.06 -3.08 -4.07
N ARG A 46 -35.30 -2.69 -4.33
CA ARG A 46 -35.96 -1.61 -3.59
C ARG A 46 -36.44 -2.03 -2.21
N SER A 47 -37.05 -3.24 -2.11
CA SER A 47 -37.63 -3.71 -0.85
C SER A 47 -36.61 -4.28 0.14
N GLY A 48 -35.50 -4.83 -0.37
CA GLY A 48 -34.52 -5.56 0.44
C GLY A 48 -35.06 -6.86 1.03
N VAL A 49 -36.12 -7.42 0.48
CA VAL A 49 -36.82 -8.61 1.01
C VAL A 49 -36.83 -9.70 -0.03
N THR A 50 -36.56 -10.94 0.42
CA THR A 50 -36.70 -12.15 -0.39
C THR A 50 -38.15 -12.24 -0.96
N GLN A 51 -38.27 -12.49 -2.25
CA GLN A 51 -39.53 -12.68 -2.93
C GLN A 51 -39.61 -14.09 -3.53
N TYR A 52 -40.81 -14.66 -3.51
CA TYR A 52 -41.13 -15.93 -4.13
C TYR A 52 -42.31 -15.79 -5.08
N VAL A 53 -42.06 -16.03 -6.36
CA VAL A 53 -43.06 -16.12 -7.39
C VAL A 53 -43.40 -17.59 -7.65
N GLU A 54 -44.53 -18.03 -7.15
CA GLU A 54 -44.94 -19.45 -7.24
C GLU A 54 -45.30 -19.89 -8.66
N ASP A 55 -45.89 -18.97 -9.46
CA ASP A 55 -46.23 -19.21 -10.85
C ASP A 55 -46.08 -17.91 -11.65
N ALA A 56 -45.00 -17.78 -12.38
CA ALA A 56 -44.69 -16.62 -13.20
C ALA A 56 -45.79 -16.24 -14.22
N ARG A 57 -46.56 -17.22 -14.67
CA ARG A 57 -47.68 -17.01 -15.62
C ARG A 57 -48.91 -16.34 -14.99
N LYS A 58 -48.96 -16.26 -13.68
CA LYS A 58 -50.08 -15.69 -12.91
C LYS A 58 -49.70 -14.40 -12.21
N ASP A 59 -48.43 -14.07 -12.16
CA ASP A 59 -47.93 -12.83 -11.58
C ASP A 59 -48.06 -11.73 -12.65
N GLU A 60 -48.85 -10.68 -12.36
CA GLU A 60 -49.12 -9.60 -13.31
C GLU A 60 -47.89 -8.75 -13.62
N ASP A 61 -46.94 -8.72 -12.68
CA ASP A 61 -45.68 -7.96 -12.77
C ASP A 61 -44.51 -8.82 -13.29
N TYR A 62 -44.76 -10.08 -13.65
CA TYR A 62 -43.75 -11.00 -14.17
C TYR A 62 -43.88 -11.16 -15.69
N ASP A 63 -42.91 -10.67 -16.45
CA ASP A 63 -42.93 -10.74 -17.91
C ASP A 63 -42.47 -12.10 -18.44
N VAL A 64 -43.40 -13.05 -18.58
CA VAL A 64 -43.10 -14.36 -19.18
C VAL A 64 -42.81 -14.30 -20.69
N THR A 65 -43.01 -13.15 -21.33
CA THR A 65 -42.82 -12.98 -22.79
C THR A 65 -41.38 -12.68 -23.17
N GLY A 66 -40.51 -12.43 -22.17
CA GLY A 66 -39.08 -12.13 -22.35
C GLY A 66 -38.78 -10.76 -22.93
N LYS A 67 -39.74 -9.81 -22.90
CA LYS A 67 -39.52 -8.45 -23.42
C LYS A 67 -38.63 -7.63 -22.49
N GLY A 68 -38.69 -7.91 -21.18
CA GLY A 68 -37.82 -7.29 -20.15
C GLY A 68 -36.75 -8.23 -19.62
N TYR A 69 -36.84 -9.53 -19.84
CA TYR A 69 -35.93 -10.55 -19.32
C TYR A 69 -34.95 -11.03 -20.39
N THR A 70 -33.75 -11.38 -19.95
CA THR A 70 -32.70 -11.93 -20.81
C THR A 70 -33.04 -13.36 -21.24
N VAL A 71 -33.79 -14.11 -20.41
CA VAL A 71 -34.24 -15.48 -20.65
C VAL A 71 -35.73 -15.57 -20.51
N SER A 72 -36.37 -16.32 -21.41
CA SER A 72 -37.80 -16.56 -21.40
C SER A 72 -38.13 -18.00 -21.00
N GLY A 73 -39.36 -18.21 -20.50
CA GLY A 73 -39.86 -19.55 -20.16
C GLY A 73 -39.70 -19.96 -18.72
N GLU A 74 -39.42 -19.03 -17.86
CA GLU A 74 -39.41 -19.20 -16.40
C GLU A 74 -40.82 -19.50 -15.87
N LEU A 75 -40.92 -20.43 -14.93
CA LEU A 75 -42.21 -20.88 -14.38
C LEU A 75 -42.41 -20.48 -12.92
N ALA A 76 -41.33 -20.41 -12.15
CA ALA A 76 -41.34 -20.00 -10.74
C ALA A 76 -39.94 -19.54 -10.35
N GLU A 77 -39.85 -18.64 -9.37
CA GLU A 77 -38.59 -18.10 -8.92
C GLU A 77 -38.60 -17.72 -7.43
N ILE A 78 -37.47 -17.95 -6.75
CA ILE A 78 -37.18 -17.36 -5.43
C ILE A 78 -35.97 -16.50 -5.60
N CYS A 79 -36.05 -15.20 -5.28
CA CYS A 79 -34.88 -14.31 -5.33
C CYS A 79 -34.70 -13.57 -4.02
N THR A 80 -33.41 -13.39 -3.66
CA THR A 80 -32.98 -12.86 -2.37
C THR A 80 -31.91 -11.81 -2.60
N PRO A 81 -31.96 -10.64 -1.91
CA PRO A 81 -30.93 -9.65 -1.97
C PRO A 81 -29.65 -10.15 -1.30
N ILE A 82 -28.51 -9.84 -1.90
CA ILE A 82 -27.17 -10.02 -1.29
C ILE A 82 -26.83 -8.72 -0.60
N VAL A 83 -26.78 -8.74 0.73
CA VAL A 83 -26.59 -7.53 1.55
C VAL A 83 -25.21 -7.54 2.20
N LEU A 84 -24.44 -6.47 1.97
CA LEU A 84 -23.15 -6.21 2.61
C LEU A 84 -23.21 -4.84 3.29
N ASP A 85 -22.91 -4.79 4.58
CA ASP A 85 -22.93 -3.56 5.41
C ASP A 85 -24.20 -2.74 5.26
N GLY A 86 -25.36 -3.41 5.19
CA GLY A 86 -26.65 -2.79 5.05
C GLY A 86 -26.97 -2.26 3.65
N LYS A 87 -26.11 -2.53 2.66
CA LYS A 87 -26.34 -2.16 1.26
C LYS A 87 -26.56 -3.41 0.43
N ILE A 88 -27.52 -3.34 -0.50
CA ILE A 88 -27.75 -4.42 -1.45
C ILE A 88 -26.68 -4.30 -2.55
N ILE A 89 -25.83 -5.33 -2.67
CA ILE A 89 -24.76 -5.40 -3.67
C ILE A 89 -25.17 -6.26 -4.88
N GLY A 90 -26.23 -7.02 -4.78
CA GLY A 90 -26.73 -7.87 -5.84
C GLY A 90 -27.92 -8.70 -5.40
N ILE A 91 -28.33 -9.62 -6.25
CA ILE A 91 -29.42 -10.57 -6.01
C ILE A 91 -28.96 -11.95 -6.44
N ILE A 92 -29.43 -12.98 -5.73
CA ILE A 92 -29.35 -14.38 -6.15
C ILE A 92 -30.76 -14.91 -6.36
N GLY A 93 -31.04 -15.46 -7.54
CA GLY A 93 -32.29 -16.12 -7.94
C GLY A 93 -32.14 -17.64 -8.06
N LEU A 94 -33.15 -18.38 -7.64
CA LEU A 94 -33.34 -19.78 -7.93
C LEU A 94 -34.55 -19.89 -8.88
N VAL A 95 -34.30 -20.31 -10.11
CA VAL A 95 -35.30 -20.24 -11.20
C VAL A 95 -35.65 -21.62 -11.69
N ALA A 96 -36.94 -21.81 -11.96
CA ALA A 96 -37.52 -23.04 -12.50
C ALA A 96 -37.98 -22.85 -13.94
N PHE A 97 -37.50 -23.69 -14.84
CA PHE A 97 -37.91 -23.75 -16.27
C PHE A 97 -38.77 -24.98 -16.60
N SER A 98 -38.99 -25.86 -15.63
CA SER A 98 -39.82 -27.05 -15.80
C SER A 98 -40.77 -27.24 -14.62
N GLU A 99 -41.85 -27.97 -14.82
CA GLU A 99 -42.79 -28.30 -13.73
C GLU A 99 -42.15 -29.14 -12.64
N GLU A 100 -41.10 -29.91 -12.96
CA GLU A 100 -40.33 -30.65 -11.98
C GLU A 100 -39.49 -29.70 -11.11
N GLN A 101 -38.78 -28.74 -11.70
CA GLN A 101 -38.05 -27.70 -11.01
C GLN A 101 -38.95 -26.82 -10.15
N LYS A 102 -40.16 -26.46 -10.67
CA LYS A 102 -41.17 -25.71 -9.92
C LYS A 102 -41.61 -26.46 -8.67
N ARG A 103 -41.83 -27.79 -8.74
CA ARG A 103 -42.14 -28.61 -7.55
C ARG A 103 -40.99 -28.62 -6.53
N ILE A 104 -39.76 -28.58 -7.01
CA ILE A 104 -38.58 -28.48 -6.12
C ILE A 104 -38.57 -27.17 -5.33
N LEU A 105 -38.85 -26.03 -6.02
CA LEU A 105 -38.93 -24.72 -5.36
C LEU A 105 -40.13 -24.66 -4.37
N ALA A 106 -41.27 -25.28 -4.70
CA ALA A 106 -42.44 -25.29 -3.87
C ALA A 106 -42.39 -26.29 -2.70
N ASP A 107 -41.34 -27.16 -2.64
CA ASP A 107 -41.24 -28.20 -1.61
C ASP A 107 -40.90 -27.57 -0.25
N LYS A 108 -41.89 -27.46 0.61
CA LYS A 108 -41.79 -26.92 1.98
C LYS A 108 -40.77 -27.68 2.86
N ASN A 109 -40.51 -28.96 2.59
CA ASN A 109 -39.55 -29.74 3.36
C ASN A 109 -38.10 -29.40 3.04
N ARG A 110 -37.85 -28.81 1.87
CA ARG A 110 -36.48 -28.37 1.47
C ARG A 110 -36.13 -26.96 1.88
N ASN A 111 -37.12 -26.18 2.31
CA ASN A 111 -36.99 -24.78 2.73
C ASN A 111 -36.00 -23.99 1.82
N MET A 112 -36.37 -23.92 0.51
CA MET A 112 -35.51 -23.32 -0.51
C MET A 112 -35.27 -21.84 -0.26
N THR A 113 -36.19 -21.15 0.41
CA THR A 113 -36.04 -19.75 0.81
C THR A 113 -34.86 -19.60 1.81
N ASP A 114 -34.86 -20.37 2.90
CA ASP A 114 -33.74 -20.35 3.87
C ASP A 114 -32.40 -20.73 3.21
N PHE A 115 -32.46 -21.63 2.23
CA PHE A 115 -31.28 -22.02 1.49
C PHE A 115 -30.69 -20.86 0.68
N VAL A 116 -31.54 -20.16 -0.11
CA VAL A 116 -31.07 -19.04 -0.96
C VAL A 116 -30.61 -17.85 -0.10
N GLU A 117 -31.28 -17.59 1.02
CA GLU A 117 -30.87 -16.56 1.98
C GLU A 117 -29.46 -16.86 2.56
N LYS A 118 -29.21 -18.10 2.97
CA LYS A 118 -27.86 -18.51 3.42
C LYS A 118 -26.81 -18.42 2.31
N MET A 119 -27.19 -18.71 1.06
CA MET A 119 -26.30 -18.52 -0.09
C MET A 119 -26.01 -17.05 -0.33
N ALA A 120 -27.00 -16.16 -0.19
CA ALA A 120 -26.79 -14.72 -0.26
C ALA A 120 -25.83 -14.21 0.83
N ASP A 121 -25.98 -14.68 2.08
CA ASP A 121 -25.06 -14.36 3.17
C ASP A 121 -23.62 -14.83 2.88
N LEU A 122 -23.46 -16.04 2.36
CA LEU A 122 -22.13 -16.55 1.97
C LEU A 122 -21.50 -15.75 0.84
N LEU A 123 -22.29 -15.33 -0.14
CA LEU A 123 -21.80 -14.47 -1.23
C LEU A 123 -21.40 -13.10 -0.71
N ALA A 124 -22.19 -12.50 0.18
CA ALA A 124 -21.87 -11.24 0.83
C ALA A 124 -20.53 -11.34 1.62
N ALA A 125 -20.40 -12.37 2.45
CA ALA A 125 -19.16 -12.61 3.22
C ALA A 125 -17.95 -12.84 2.31
N LYS A 126 -18.14 -13.51 1.16
CA LYS A 126 -17.06 -13.72 0.20
C LYS A 126 -16.68 -12.43 -0.52
N ALA A 127 -17.63 -11.58 -0.86
CA ALA A 127 -17.39 -10.26 -1.45
C ALA A 127 -16.59 -9.36 -0.46
N ASP A 128 -16.99 -9.30 0.80
CA ASP A 128 -16.30 -8.57 1.87
C ASP A 128 -14.85 -9.03 2.03
N GLN A 129 -14.63 -10.35 2.09
CA GLN A 129 -13.29 -10.91 2.18
C GLN A 129 -12.42 -10.50 0.99
N GLN A 130 -12.98 -10.51 -0.21
CA GLN A 130 -12.26 -10.16 -1.44
C GLN A 130 -11.90 -8.67 -1.44
N GLU A 131 -12.83 -7.79 -1.10
CA GLU A 131 -12.61 -6.34 -0.99
C GLU A 131 -11.53 -6.01 0.05
N THR A 132 -11.59 -6.69 1.21
CA THR A 132 -10.58 -6.54 2.27
C THR A 132 -9.19 -6.93 1.77
N LEU A 133 -9.05 -8.05 1.05
CA LEU A 133 -7.76 -8.49 0.50
C LEU A 133 -7.23 -7.49 -0.54
N GLU A 134 -8.07 -6.99 -1.43
CA GLU A 134 -7.68 -5.99 -2.43
C GLU A 134 -7.21 -4.69 -1.76
N ASN A 135 -7.92 -4.20 -0.75
CA ASN A 135 -7.56 -3.01 0.01
C ASN A 135 -6.21 -3.18 0.73
N VAL A 136 -5.94 -4.37 1.30
CA VAL A 136 -4.64 -4.69 1.93
C VAL A 136 -3.52 -4.69 0.88
N GLU A 137 -3.74 -5.26 -0.30
CA GLU A 137 -2.75 -5.24 -1.38
C GLU A 137 -2.46 -3.83 -1.88
N VAL A 138 -3.49 -3.02 -2.10
CA VAL A 138 -3.34 -1.61 -2.52
C VAL A 138 -2.53 -0.84 -1.46
N SER A 139 -2.93 -0.92 -0.20
CA SER A 139 -2.23 -0.24 0.90
C SER A 139 -0.77 -0.68 1.04
N ARG A 140 -0.49 -1.98 0.88
CA ARG A 140 0.86 -2.53 0.88
C ARG A 140 1.70 -1.96 -0.27
N ASN A 141 1.14 -1.87 -1.47
CA ASN A 141 1.83 -1.34 -2.65
C ASN A 141 2.11 0.16 -2.51
N GLU A 142 1.17 0.92 -1.99
CA GLU A 142 1.36 2.34 -1.67
C GLU A 142 2.48 2.54 -0.66
N MET A 143 2.46 1.81 0.47
CA MET A 143 3.51 1.89 1.49
C MET A 143 4.88 1.51 0.91
N SER A 144 4.95 0.45 0.09
CA SER A 144 6.18 0.05 -0.58
C SER A 144 6.72 1.17 -1.48
N THR A 145 5.85 1.82 -2.24
CA THR A 145 6.23 2.94 -3.12
C THR A 145 6.77 4.11 -2.31
N VAL A 146 6.11 4.48 -1.20
CA VAL A 146 6.59 5.54 -0.30
C VAL A 146 7.99 5.22 0.23
N LEU A 147 8.22 3.99 0.71
CA LEU A 147 9.52 3.57 1.22
C LEU A 147 10.62 3.59 0.15
N GLU A 148 10.29 3.28 -1.12
CA GLU A 148 11.27 3.26 -2.21
C GLU A 148 11.57 4.67 -2.77
N THR A 149 10.68 5.64 -2.60
CA THR A 149 10.90 7.02 -3.06
C THR A 149 11.69 7.89 -2.10
N THR A 150 11.91 7.43 -0.87
CA THR A 150 12.70 8.19 0.11
C THR A 150 14.18 8.21 -0.24
N HIS A 151 14.83 9.31 0.06
CA HIS A 151 16.29 9.46 -0.08
C HIS A 151 17.08 8.86 1.09
N GLU A 152 16.39 8.37 2.11
CA GLU A 152 16.98 7.71 3.27
C GLU A 152 17.02 6.19 3.09
N GLY A 153 18.09 5.56 3.56
CA GLY A 153 18.11 4.12 3.77
C GLY A 153 17.18 3.75 4.91
N ILE A 154 16.36 2.72 4.75
CA ILE A 154 15.44 2.26 5.77
C ILE A 154 15.67 0.79 6.04
N PHE A 155 15.80 0.43 7.33
CA PHE A 155 15.73 -0.94 7.82
C PHE A 155 14.53 -1.08 8.77
N ALA A 156 13.79 -2.17 8.65
CA ALA A 156 12.91 -2.67 9.69
C ALA A 156 13.56 -3.90 10.32
N LEU A 157 13.82 -3.83 11.61
CA LEU A 157 14.46 -4.90 12.38
C LEU A 157 13.43 -5.65 13.21
N ASP A 158 13.62 -6.95 13.36
CA ASP A 158 12.84 -7.75 14.32
C ASP A 158 13.31 -7.50 15.77
N GLN A 159 12.62 -8.15 16.73
CA GLN A 159 12.92 -8.07 18.16
C GLN A 159 14.36 -8.49 18.51
N LYS A 160 15.03 -9.25 17.64
CA LYS A 160 16.40 -9.74 17.83
C LYS A 160 17.44 -8.87 17.11
N GLY A 161 17.02 -7.83 16.39
CA GLY A 161 17.91 -6.93 15.65
C GLY A 161 18.30 -7.42 14.25
N TYR A 162 17.61 -8.41 13.70
CA TYR A 162 17.81 -8.84 12.32
C TYR A 162 16.96 -8.02 11.35
N VAL A 163 17.53 -7.68 10.19
CA VAL A 163 16.82 -6.96 9.13
C VAL A 163 15.73 -7.84 8.52
N LYS A 164 14.47 -7.47 8.74
CA LYS A 164 13.30 -8.08 8.10
C LYS A 164 12.98 -7.45 6.74
N HIS A 165 13.05 -6.12 6.68
CA HIS A 165 12.78 -5.36 5.46
C HIS A 165 13.79 -4.24 5.29
N CYS A 166 14.08 -3.89 4.03
CA CYS A 166 14.87 -2.72 3.67
C CYS A 166 14.41 -2.15 2.34
N ASN A 167 14.63 -0.84 2.13
CA ASN A 167 14.37 -0.20 0.84
C ASN A 167 15.60 -0.27 -0.09
N ASN A 168 15.43 0.11 -1.35
CA ASN A 168 16.52 0.12 -2.34
C ASN A 168 17.62 1.10 -1.97
N ARG A 169 17.27 2.22 -1.33
CA ARG A 169 18.26 3.21 -0.90
C ARG A 169 19.22 2.64 0.15
N ALA A 170 18.73 1.84 1.08
CA ALA A 170 19.58 1.14 2.04
C ALA A 170 20.57 0.21 1.33
N ALA A 171 20.13 -0.56 0.35
CA ALA A 171 21.01 -1.44 -0.43
C ALA A 171 22.09 -0.64 -1.19
N THR A 172 21.73 0.49 -1.77
CA THR A 172 22.66 1.39 -2.47
C THR A 172 23.71 1.99 -1.51
N LEU A 173 23.29 2.41 -0.31
CA LEU A 173 24.21 3.02 0.68
C LEU A 173 25.23 2.02 1.25
N PHE A 174 24.90 0.73 1.24
CA PHE A 174 25.80 -0.35 1.66
C PHE A 174 26.46 -1.08 0.48
N ASP A 175 26.33 -0.57 -0.74
CA ASP A 175 26.89 -1.15 -1.99
C ASP A 175 26.60 -2.66 -2.12
N THR A 176 25.33 -3.04 -1.87
CA THR A 176 24.90 -4.44 -1.85
C THR A 176 23.47 -4.60 -2.35
N THR A 177 22.91 -5.79 -2.30
CA THR A 177 21.50 -6.05 -2.68
C THR A 177 20.61 -6.17 -1.45
N LYS A 178 19.30 -5.91 -1.62
CA LYS A 178 18.32 -6.14 -0.54
C LYS A 178 18.36 -7.57 -0.02
N ARG A 179 18.56 -8.54 -0.91
CA ARG A 179 18.61 -9.96 -0.55
C ARG A 179 19.76 -10.26 0.40
N ASP A 180 20.89 -9.59 0.22
CA ASP A 180 22.07 -9.78 1.06
C ASP A 180 21.95 -9.04 2.40
N LEU A 181 21.11 -8.03 2.50
CA LEU A 181 20.84 -7.29 3.74
C LEU A 181 19.81 -7.99 4.63
N ILE A 182 18.76 -8.57 4.02
CA ILE A 182 17.71 -9.27 4.76
C ILE A 182 18.31 -10.46 5.51
N GLY A 183 17.96 -10.58 6.80
CA GLY A 183 18.49 -11.61 7.69
C GLY A 183 19.87 -11.31 8.29
N ARG A 184 20.52 -10.20 7.93
CA ARG A 184 21.73 -9.75 8.63
C ARG A 184 21.37 -9.04 9.94
N HIS A 185 22.19 -9.25 10.96
CA HIS A 185 22.06 -8.56 12.23
C HIS A 185 22.61 -7.13 12.12
N ILE A 186 21.90 -6.14 12.70
CA ILE A 186 22.26 -4.72 12.58
C ILE A 186 23.68 -4.42 13.05
N SER A 187 24.21 -5.11 14.06
CA SER A 187 25.57 -4.91 14.55
C SER A 187 26.67 -5.23 13.53
N LYS A 188 26.36 -6.00 12.49
CA LYS A 188 27.29 -6.27 11.38
C LYS A 188 27.26 -5.17 10.32
N LEU A 189 26.12 -4.50 10.19
CA LEU A 189 25.90 -3.41 9.23
C LEU A 189 26.29 -2.06 9.82
N MET A 190 25.91 -1.83 11.07
CA MET A 190 26.15 -0.60 11.83
C MET A 190 26.75 -0.96 13.21
N PRO A 191 28.05 -1.26 13.27
CA PRO A 191 28.72 -1.64 14.53
C PRO A 191 28.64 -0.52 15.56
N GLY A 192 28.13 -0.85 16.76
CA GLY A 192 27.99 0.12 17.85
C GLY A 192 26.76 1.01 17.78
N SER A 193 25.89 0.83 16.78
CA SER A 193 24.62 1.55 16.73
C SER A 193 23.77 1.30 17.98
N PRO A 194 23.19 2.35 18.58
CA PRO A 194 22.32 2.21 19.74
C PRO A 194 20.93 1.62 19.38
N ALA A 195 20.66 1.25 18.13
CA ALA A 195 19.41 0.66 17.69
C ALA A 195 18.98 -0.57 18.53
N ILE A 196 19.95 -1.39 18.98
CA ILE A 196 19.69 -2.54 19.87
C ILE A 196 19.14 -2.08 21.22
N LYS A 197 19.64 -0.98 21.80
CA LYS A 197 19.11 -0.45 23.05
C LYS A 197 17.67 0.03 22.92
N VAL A 198 17.24 0.45 21.74
CA VAL A 198 15.85 0.85 21.48
C VAL A 198 14.92 -0.37 21.53
N LEU A 199 15.36 -1.54 21.07
CA LEU A 199 14.62 -2.81 21.21
C LEU A 199 14.42 -3.18 22.68
N GLU A 200 15.41 -2.92 23.54
CA GLU A 200 15.35 -3.26 24.96
C GLU A 200 14.52 -2.25 25.77
N THR A 201 14.64 -0.96 25.45
CA THR A 201 14.10 0.13 26.27
C THR A 201 12.81 0.74 25.73
N GLY A 202 12.49 0.53 24.46
CA GLY A 202 11.37 1.19 23.77
C GLY A 202 11.58 2.69 23.54
N ARG A 203 12.74 3.24 23.87
CA ARG A 203 13.02 4.68 23.75
C ARG A 203 13.79 4.95 22.47
N GLY A 204 13.08 5.38 21.42
CA GLY A 204 13.66 5.80 20.16
C GLY A 204 14.51 7.08 20.27
N TYR A 205 15.26 7.37 19.23
CA TYR A 205 16.00 8.63 19.06
C TYR A 205 15.88 9.15 17.64
N THR A 206 16.17 10.44 17.46
CA THR A 206 16.00 11.12 16.17
C THR A 206 17.27 11.89 15.84
N GLU A 207 17.71 11.80 14.57
CA GLU A 207 18.81 12.58 13.99
C GLU A 207 20.15 12.52 14.75
N ASN A 208 20.49 11.35 15.29
CA ASN A 208 21.83 11.14 15.86
C ASN A 208 22.86 10.93 14.76
N GLU A 209 23.98 11.60 14.92
CA GLU A 209 25.15 11.40 14.07
C GLU A 209 25.90 10.13 14.49
N GLU A 210 26.06 9.19 13.57
CA GLU A 210 26.71 7.90 13.81
C GLU A 210 27.75 7.63 12.74
N ILE A 211 28.94 7.21 13.19
CA ILE A 211 30.08 6.89 12.31
C ILE A 211 30.36 5.40 12.43
N PHE A 212 30.26 4.70 11.32
CA PHE A 212 30.51 3.27 11.23
C PHE A 212 31.72 2.98 10.35
N LYS A 213 32.51 1.97 10.73
CA LYS A 213 33.56 1.40 9.89
C LYS A 213 33.11 0.01 9.46
N VAL A 214 32.85 -0.16 8.18
CA VAL A 214 32.40 -1.43 7.59
C VAL A 214 33.21 -1.68 6.32
N ASP A 215 33.79 -2.88 6.19
CA ASP A 215 34.52 -3.35 5.00
C ASP A 215 35.62 -2.38 4.50
N GLY A 216 36.28 -1.70 5.44
CA GLY A 216 37.37 -0.73 5.16
C GLY A 216 36.89 0.67 4.75
N GLY A 217 35.58 0.88 4.62
CA GLY A 217 34.97 2.19 4.43
C GLY A 217 34.48 2.82 5.73
N GLN A 218 34.50 4.14 5.79
CA GLN A 218 33.89 4.91 6.87
C GLN A 218 32.61 5.53 6.35
N HIS A 219 31.49 5.16 6.97
CA HIS A 219 30.17 5.71 6.69
C HIS A 219 29.78 6.70 7.78
N HIS A 220 29.25 7.83 7.38
CA HIS A 220 28.84 8.90 8.28
C HIS A 220 27.36 9.19 8.05
N PHE A 221 26.53 8.68 8.94
CA PHE A 221 25.08 8.75 8.81
C PHE A 221 24.43 9.62 9.88
N ILE A 222 23.33 10.27 9.50
CA ILE A 222 22.35 10.76 10.46
C ILE A 222 21.29 9.67 10.59
N VAL A 223 21.10 9.16 11.80
CA VAL A 223 20.28 7.99 12.09
C VAL A 223 19.11 8.36 12.99
N THR A 224 17.93 7.89 12.64
CA THR A 224 16.71 7.93 13.46
C THR A 224 16.25 6.50 13.71
N VAL A 225 15.94 6.17 14.96
CA VAL A 225 15.40 4.86 15.33
C VAL A 225 14.13 5.02 16.11
N LYS A 226 13.07 4.35 15.65
CA LYS A 226 11.76 4.35 16.31
C LYS A 226 11.29 2.91 16.51
N PRO A 227 10.84 2.54 17.72
CA PRO A 227 10.20 1.25 17.94
C PRO A 227 8.82 1.21 17.31
N PHE A 228 8.39 0.03 16.88
CA PHE A 228 6.99 -0.26 16.57
C PHE A 228 6.52 -1.41 17.45
N CYS A 229 5.26 -1.33 17.87
CA CYS A 229 4.68 -2.22 18.85
C CYS A 229 3.50 -2.97 18.25
N ASN A 230 3.24 -4.16 18.77
CA ASN A 230 2.01 -4.90 18.58
C ASN A 230 1.34 -5.03 19.96
N GLY A 231 0.30 -4.23 20.23
CA GLY A 231 -0.19 -4.02 21.58
C GLY A 231 0.86 -3.32 22.45
N ASP A 232 1.14 -3.87 23.63
CA ASP A 232 2.12 -3.31 24.59
C ASP A 232 3.55 -3.86 24.38
N GLU A 233 3.74 -4.82 23.47
CA GLU A 233 5.05 -5.44 23.22
C GLU A 233 5.76 -4.78 22.02
N ILE A 234 7.08 -4.54 22.17
CA ILE A 234 7.91 -4.06 21.07
C ILE A 234 8.10 -5.20 20.08
N ASP A 235 7.59 -5.08 18.86
CA ASP A 235 7.73 -6.07 17.79
C ASP A 235 8.98 -5.84 16.93
N GLY A 236 9.56 -4.65 17.02
CA GLY A 236 10.78 -4.31 16.33
C GLY A 236 11.09 -2.82 16.33
N VAL A 237 12.06 -2.44 15.51
CA VAL A 237 12.42 -1.02 15.30
C VAL A 237 12.56 -0.71 13.82
N VAL A 238 12.20 0.52 13.46
CA VAL A 238 12.53 1.11 12.16
C VAL A 238 13.75 2.00 12.35
N VAL A 239 14.78 1.78 11.53
CA VAL A 239 16.00 2.59 11.46
C VAL A 239 15.99 3.32 10.13
N SER A 240 15.90 4.65 10.13
CA SER A 240 16.15 5.46 8.94
C SER A 240 17.53 6.11 9.04
N PHE A 241 18.24 6.19 7.94
CA PHE A 241 19.59 6.74 7.90
C PHE A 241 19.87 7.43 6.56
N ARG A 242 20.57 8.56 6.63
CA ARG A 242 21.02 9.31 5.44
C ARG A 242 22.52 9.55 5.53
N ASP A 243 23.21 9.38 4.40
CA ASP A 243 24.63 9.67 4.30
C ASP A 243 24.86 11.18 4.17
N ILE A 244 25.64 11.74 5.09
CA ILE A 244 26.00 13.16 5.08
C ILE A 244 27.36 13.42 4.40
N THR A 245 28.07 12.36 4.00
CA THR A 245 29.39 12.48 3.34
C THR A 245 29.29 13.28 2.04
N GLU A 246 28.23 13.09 1.26
CA GLU A 246 28.00 13.87 0.03
C GLU A 246 27.70 15.35 0.32
N ALA A 247 26.86 15.63 1.33
CA ALA A 247 26.54 17.01 1.73
C ALA A 247 27.78 17.72 2.26
N GLN A 248 28.59 17.05 3.07
CA GLN A 248 29.86 17.59 3.55
C GLN A 248 30.86 17.80 2.41
N LYS A 249 30.97 16.87 1.45
CA LYS A 249 31.79 17.05 0.24
C LYS A 249 31.32 18.24 -0.61
N LEU A 250 30.02 18.45 -0.74
CA LEU A 250 29.47 19.61 -1.45
C LEU A 250 29.84 20.92 -0.72
N VAL A 251 29.62 20.99 0.59
CA VAL A 251 29.99 22.16 1.40
C VAL A 251 31.50 22.39 1.34
N TYR A 252 32.31 21.36 1.45
CA TYR A 252 33.76 21.46 1.30
C TYR A 252 34.17 21.92 -0.11
N ASN A 253 33.55 21.38 -1.16
CA ASN A 253 33.81 21.79 -2.54
C ASN A 253 33.34 23.22 -2.82
N PHE A 254 32.24 23.68 -2.23
CA PHE A 254 31.82 25.07 -2.31
C PHE A 254 32.76 25.98 -1.52
N SER A 255 33.19 25.56 -0.34
CA SER A 255 34.15 26.30 0.47
C SER A 255 35.55 26.36 -0.17
N THR A 256 35.98 25.28 -0.82
CA THR A 256 37.27 25.23 -1.54
C THR A 256 37.24 25.81 -2.94
N ARG A 257 36.06 25.82 -3.63
CA ARG A 257 35.90 26.54 -4.89
C ARG A 257 35.84 28.05 -4.71
N ALA A 258 35.40 28.51 -3.52
CA ALA A 258 35.26 29.94 -3.26
C ALA A 258 36.61 30.67 -3.03
N ILE A 259 37.69 29.98 -2.76
CA ILE A 259 38.98 30.68 -2.49
C ILE A 259 40.14 29.88 -3.08
N LYS A 260 40.32 29.98 -4.41
CA LYS A 260 41.65 29.82 -5.02
C LYS A 260 42.30 31.23 -5.11
N ASN A 261 42.30 31.99 -4.03
CA ASN A 261 43.11 33.16 -3.93
C ASN A 261 44.54 32.73 -3.64
N THR A 262 45.43 32.96 -4.55
CA THR A 262 46.86 32.74 -4.42
C THR A 262 47.51 34.03 -3.96
N VAL A 263 48.73 33.97 -3.48
CA VAL A 263 49.49 35.19 -3.14
C VAL A 263 49.70 36.12 -4.34
N ASP A 264 49.54 35.55 -5.56
CA ASP A 264 49.64 36.30 -6.80
C ASP A 264 48.40 37.16 -7.06
N ASP A 265 47.24 36.79 -6.51
CA ASP A 265 45.99 37.55 -6.63
C ASP A 265 46.00 38.85 -5.78
N ILE A 266 46.94 38.99 -4.86
CA ILE A 266 47.13 40.22 -4.07
C ILE A 266 47.68 41.30 -5.00
N ILE A 267 46.86 42.31 -5.32
CA ILE A 267 47.27 43.42 -6.20
C ILE A 267 48.11 44.39 -5.43
N GLY A 268 49.29 44.74 -6.00
CA GLY A 268 50.19 45.74 -5.48
C GLY A 268 51.67 45.41 -5.70
N THR A 269 52.45 46.48 -5.97
CA THR A 269 53.90 46.39 -6.23
C THR A 269 54.74 47.19 -5.26
N SER A 270 54.09 47.78 -4.23
CA SER A 270 54.86 48.52 -3.20
C SER A 270 55.78 47.63 -2.41
N GLU A 271 56.87 48.14 -1.93
CA GLU A 271 57.85 47.39 -1.12
C GLU A 271 57.19 46.71 0.08
N LYS A 272 56.24 47.36 0.74
CA LYS A 272 55.47 46.81 1.88
C LYS A 272 54.63 45.62 1.49
N ILE A 273 53.93 45.67 0.35
CA ILE A 273 53.10 44.55 -0.18
C ILE A 273 54.01 43.36 -0.57
N MET A 274 55.14 43.62 -1.19
CA MET A 274 56.09 42.56 -1.55
C MET A 274 56.68 41.86 -0.34
N ILE A 275 56.94 42.57 0.77
CA ILE A 275 57.36 42.00 2.02
C ILE A 275 56.24 41.11 2.62
N ALA A 276 54.96 41.61 2.63
CA ALA A 276 53.84 40.85 3.13
C ALA A 276 53.61 39.57 2.32
N LYS A 277 53.66 39.62 0.99
CA LYS A 277 53.58 38.45 0.10
C LYS A 277 54.66 37.41 0.44
N LYS A 278 55.90 37.86 0.62
CA LYS A 278 57.04 37.00 0.96
C LYS A 278 56.85 36.34 2.33
N GLN A 279 56.38 37.07 3.33
CA GLN A 279 56.09 36.55 4.67
C GLN A 279 54.94 35.53 4.61
N ALA A 280 53.86 35.79 3.88
CA ALA A 280 52.75 34.87 3.68
C ALA A 280 53.22 33.53 3.09
N LEU A 281 54.05 33.55 2.05
CA LEU A 281 54.61 32.34 1.45
C LEU A 281 55.54 31.54 2.41
N ILE A 282 56.26 32.23 3.27
CA ILE A 282 57.16 31.57 4.27
C ILE A 282 56.31 30.90 5.36
N THR A 283 55.31 31.61 5.88
CA THR A 283 54.44 31.11 6.97
C THR A 283 53.46 30.02 6.51
N ALA A 284 53.01 30.03 5.25
CA ALA A 284 52.20 28.99 4.66
C ALA A 284 52.89 27.61 4.60
N ARG A 285 54.18 27.51 4.78
CA ARG A 285 54.94 26.25 4.85
C ARG A 285 54.98 25.62 6.25
N GLY A 286 54.47 26.33 7.26
CA GLY A 286 54.43 25.85 8.64
C GLY A 286 53.03 25.78 9.21
N ASN A 287 52.90 25.16 10.40
CA ASN A 287 51.62 25.04 11.12
C ASN A 287 51.43 26.13 12.20
N SER A 288 52.16 27.24 12.11
CA SER A 288 52.07 28.32 13.09
C SER A 288 50.89 29.24 12.84
N THR A 289 50.21 29.68 13.89
CA THR A 289 49.17 30.69 13.82
C THR A 289 49.75 32.02 13.39
N VAL A 290 49.15 32.67 12.39
CA VAL A 290 49.58 33.96 11.85
C VAL A 290 48.55 35.02 12.22
N LEU A 291 48.98 36.12 12.82
CA LEU A 291 48.20 37.30 13.08
C LEU A 291 48.43 38.32 11.97
N ILE A 292 47.37 38.70 11.25
CA ILE A 292 47.39 39.74 10.24
C ILE A 292 46.82 41.02 10.87
N THR A 293 47.54 42.10 10.80
CA THR A 293 47.13 43.42 11.31
C THR A 293 47.09 44.41 10.19
N GLY A 294 46.12 45.32 10.20
CA GLY A 294 45.95 46.37 9.23
C GLY A 294 45.04 47.48 9.73
N GLU A 295 44.94 48.59 9.02
CA GLU A 295 44.00 49.65 9.34
C GLU A 295 42.56 49.21 9.06
N SER A 296 41.57 49.79 9.78
CA SER A 296 40.16 49.46 9.57
C SER A 296 39.76 49.77 8.13
N GLY A 297 39.19 48.74 7.46
CA GLY A 297 38.72 48.83 6.06
C GLY A 297 39.71 48.31 5.00
N THR A 298 40.80 47.67 5.41
CA THR A 298 41.78 47.05 4.48
C THR A 298 41.41 45.61 4.08
N GLY A 299 40.29 45.08 4.53
CA GLY A 299 39.77 43.75 4.18
C GLY A 299 39.75 42.78 5.33
#